data_caf5f29cc3e6a2da4d8fc0ae20a9c12f
#
_entry.id   caf5f29cc3e6a2da4d8fc0ae20a9c12f
#
_cell.length_a   1.000
_cell.length_b   1.000
_cell.length_c   1.000
_cell.angle_alpha   90.00
_cell.angle_beta   90.00
_cell.angle_gamma   90.00
#
_symmetry.space_group_name_H-M   'P 1'
#
loop_
_entity.id
_entity.type
_entity.pdbx_description
1 polymer ?
#
loop_
_entity_poly.entity_id
_entity_poly.type
_entity_poly.pdbx_seq_one_letter_code
_entity_poly.pdbx_strand_id
1 'polypeptide(L)'
;MAQQMQQVPIGTIHPYGNNPRDNTKSVDKVAESIRNFGFLQPIVCDDHGIILAGHTRYQAAKKLGLPTVPVIYARNLTPEQAKAYRLADNKVGEDSLWLNDLLAAEMDDISLDMSQFGFEDPNEYTKRESWKVSAKLCDMKQHITTREKTGFFYTTFFATGKMGRPLEEIKADPNAVRPFALNLADYLERSLGDNLSRNNWCICTTPRRRHLTGFHFATEICKRAEEELGIPFYEDVVLTKNRSRIEPEFVLNRDPVEPNVILFDDIITTGITIRETRRLLLEKGHTVFVVVAIRNQ
;
A
#
# COMPACT_ATOMS: atom_id res chain seq x y z
N MET A 1 -30.71 23.19 10.44
CA MET A 1 -31.55 22.42 9.50
C MET A 1 -30.65 21.79 8.48
N ALA A 2 -30.82 20.52 8.12
CA ALA A 2 -30.03 19.88 7.07
C ALA A 2 -30.30 20.57 5.71
N GLN A 3 -29.25 20.91 4.99
CA GLN A 3 -29.36 21.50 3.66
C GLN A 3 -29.75 20.40 2.68
N GLN A 4 -30.87 20.60 1.96
CA GLN A 4 -31.40 19.60 1.05
C GLN A 4 -30.83 19.78 -0.36
N MET A 5 -30.39 18.69 -0.97
CA MET A 5 -29.96 18.65 -2.36
C MET A 5 -31.18 18.81 -3.31
N GLN A 6 -31.02 19.62 -4.33
CA GLN A 6 -32.03 19.90 -5.33
C GLN A 6 -31.47 19.73 -6.75
N GLN A 7 -32.27 19.18 -7.67
CA GLN A 7 -31.95 19.18 -9.08
C GLN A 7 -32.40 20.50 -9.68
N VAL A 8 -31.46 21.26 -10.23
CA VAL A 8 -31.78 22.58 -10.83
C VAL A 8 -31.28 22.65 -12.27
N PRO A 9 -31.96 23.44 -13.15
CA PRO A 9 -31.43 23.69 -14.48
C PRO A 9 -30.02 24.32 -14.41
N ILE A 10 -29.08 23.82 -15.22
CA ILE A 10 -27.69 24.27 -15.16
C ILE A 10 -27.51 25.77 -15.46
N GLY A 11 -28.45 26.37 -16.20
CA GLY A 11 -28.48 27.80 -16.51
C GLY A 11 -28.86 28.71 -15.34
N THR A 12 -29.35 28.13 -14.20
CA THR A 12 -29.75 28.92 -13.02
C THR A 12 -28.61 29.15 -12.05
N ILE A 13 -27.47 28.50 -12.24
CA ILE A 13 -26.28 28.68 -11.41
C ILE A 13 -25.15 29.28 -12.21
N HIS A 14 -24.30 30.06 -11.55
CA HIS A 14 -23.26 30.86 -12.18
C HIS A 14 -21.90 30.67 -11.52
N PRO A 15 -20.82 30.55 -12.30
CA PRO A 15 -19.47 30.48 -11.71
C PRO A 15 -19.12 31.83 -11.06
N TYR A 16 -18.34 31.77 -9.98
CA TYR A 16 -17.81 32.96 -9.36
C TYR A 16 -16.73 33.60 -10.24
N GLY A 17 -16.93 34.85 -10.71
CA GLY A 17 -16.06 35.51 -11.68
C GLY A 17 -14.60 35.72 -11.24
N ASN A 18 -14.36 35.87 -9.92
CA ASN A 18 -13.03 36.04 -9.34
C ASN A 18 -12.48 34.74 -8.74
N ASN A 19 -12.80 33.58 -9.35
CA ASN A 19 -12.24 32.31 -8.87
C ASN A 19 -10.71 32.30 -9.09
N PRO A 20 -9.89 32.17 -8.03
CA PRO A 20 -8.44 32.21 -8.15
C PRO A 20 -7.83 30.91 -8.69
N ARG A 21 -8.65 29.85 -8.88
CA ARG A 21 -8.19 28.52 -9.29
C ARG A 21 -8.50 28.24 -10.76
N ASP A 22 -7.47 27.90 -11.53
CA ASP A 22 -7.63 27.35 -12.86
C ASP A 22 -7.93 25.85 -12.80
N ASN A 23 -9.13 25.48 -13.24
CA ASN A 23 -9.62 24.10 -13.20
C ASN A 23 -9.59 23.42 -14.58
N THR A 24 -9.09 24.08 -15.61
CA THR A 24 -9.19 23.64 -17.02
C THR A 24 -8.69 22.20 -17.22
N LYS A 25 -7.54 21.87 -16.64
CA LYS A 25 -6.94 20.53 -16.77
C LYS A 25 -7.74 19.40 -16.08
N SER A 26 -8.63 19.74 -15.16
CA SER A 26 -9.40 18.76 -14.39
C SER A 26 -10.80 18.51 -14.93
N VAL A 27 -11.26 19.34 -15.87
CA VAL A 27 -12.65 19.26 -16.41
C VAL A 27 -12.92 17.92 -17.07
N ASP A 28 -11.98 17.42 -17.86
CA ASP A 28 -12.14 16.17 -18.60
C ASP A 28 -12.20 14.97 -17.66
N LYS A 29 -11.33 14.93 -16.67
CA LYS A 29 -11.31 13.88 -15.65
C LYS A 29 -12.61 13.84 -14.83
N VAL A 30 -13.13 15.01 -14.46
CA VAL A 30 -14.41 15.13 -13.76
C VAL A 30 -15.58 14.77 -14.68
N ALA A 31 -15.52 15.11 -15.96
CA ALA A 31 -16.54 14.69 -16.92
C ALA A 31 -16.59 13.16 -17.10
N GLU A 32 -15.43 12.51 -17.18
CA GLU A 32 -15.36 11.04 -17.21
C GLU A 32 -15.90 10.42 -15.91
N SER A 33 -15.56 11.00 -14.74
CA SER A 33 -16.12 10.55 -13.46
C SER A 33 -17.65 10.65 -13.43
N ILE A 34 -18.22 11.77 -13.90
CA ILE A 34 -19.68 11.95 -13.99
C ILE A 34 -20.32 10.97 -14.97
N ARG A 35 -19.65 10.66 -16.09
CA ARG A 35 -20.13 9.69 -17.10
C ARG A 35 -20.17 8.26 -16.54
N ASN A 36 -19.13 7.85 -15.82
CA ASN A 36 -18.99 6.48 -15.31
C ASN A 36 -19.82 6.24 -14.03
N PHE A 37 -19.87 7.22 -13.13
CA PHE A 37 -20.45 7.04 -11.79
C PHE A 37 -21.71 7.87 -11.54
N GLY A 38 -22.09 8.74 -12.47
CA GLY A 38 -23.14 9.71 -12.25
C GLY A 38 -22.66 10.93 -11.45
N PHE A 39 -23.56 11.91 -11.29
CA PHE A 39 -23.28 13.14 -10.57
C PHE A 39 -23.48 12.97 -9.06
N LEU A 40 -22.52 12.35 -8.38
CA LEU A 40 -22.64 11.93 -6.97
C LEU A 40 -22.41 13.08 -5.97
N GLN A 41 -21.51 14.03 -6.29
CA GLN A 41 -21.21 15.16 -5.41
C GLN A 41 -21.89 16.43 -5.88
N PRO A 42 -22.82 17.05 -5.13
CA PRO A 42 -23.52 18.24 -5.55
C PRO A 42 -22.62 19.46 -5.69
N ILE A 43 -23.06 20.43 -6.48
CA ILE A 43 -22.45 21.77 -6.55
C ILE A 43 -23.02 22.57 -5.36
N VAL A 44 -22.18 23.33 -4.67
CA VAL A 44 -22.61 24.21 -3.60
C VAL A 44 -22.69 25.64 -4.12
N CYS A 45 -23.86 26.27 -3.96
CA CYS A 45 -24.14 27.66 -4.36
C CYS A 45 -24.59 28.49 -3.17
N ASP A 46 -24.43 29.80 -3.28
CA ASP A 46 -25.12 30.74 -2.38
C ASP A 46 -26.58 30.94 -2.78
N ASP A 47 -27.33 31.79 -2.02
CA ASP A 47 -28.73 32.09 -2.26
C ASP A 47 -29.02 32.75 -3.62
N HIS A 48 -28.01 33.29 -4.26
CA HIS A 48 -28.08 33.92 -5.60
C HIS A 48 -27.66 32.98 -6.73
N GLY A 49 -27.37 31.70 -6.43
CA GLY A 49 -26.93 30.74 -7.42
C GLY A 49 -25.46 30.88 -7.83
N ILE A 50 -24.68 31.67 -7.10
CA ILE A 50 -23.24 31.79 -7.37
C ILE A 50 -22.51 30.60 -6.75
N ILE A 51 -21.70 29.92 -7.53
CA ILE A 51 -20.98 28.71 -7.10
C ILE A 51 -19.97 29.05 -6.02
N LEU A 52 -20.07 28.36 -4.90
CA LEU A 52 -19.12 28.37 -3.79
C LEU A 52 -18.11 27.24 -3.92
N ALA A 53 -18.57 26.01 -4.22
CA ALA A 53 -17.73 24.84 -4.47
C ALA A 53 -18.25 24.00 -5.63
N GLY A 54 -17.35 23.44 -6.44
CA GLY A 54 -17.72 22.59 -7.58
C GLY A 54 -17.66 23.27 -8.95
N HIS A 55 -16.85 24.30 -9.14
CA HIS A 55 -16.64 24.96 -10.45
C HIS A 55 -16.24 23.97 -11.56
N THR A 56 -15.37 23.01 -11.26
CA THR A 56 -14.96 21.95 -12.21
C THR A 56 -16.14 21.05 -12.57
N ARG A 57 -16.98 20.68 -11.61
CA ARG A 57 -18.20 19.87 -11.82
C ARG A 57 -19.22 20.61 -12.69
N TYR A 58 -19.37 21.92 -12.49
CA TYR A 58 -20.22 22.76 -13.35
C TYR A 58 -19.71 22.79 -14.80
N GLN A 59 -18.39 22.98 -15.01
CA GLN A 59 -17.79 22.98 -16.34
C GLN A 59 -17.89 21.61 -17.01
N ALA A 60 -17.67 20.53 -16.25
CA ALA A 60 -17.84 19.16 -16.72
C ALA A 60 -19.29 18.86 -17.14
N ALA A 61 -20.27 19.29 -16.33
CA ALA A 61 -21.68 19.15 -16.65
C ALA A 61 -22.06 19.91 -17.94
N LYS A 62 -21.56 21.12 -18.14
CA LYS A 62 -21.73 21.86 -19.40
C LYS A 62 -21.11 21.13 -20.59
N LYS A 63 -19.92 20.60 -20.44
CA LYS A 63 -19.24 19.80 -21.46
C LYS A 63 -20.03 18.55 -21.84
N LEU A 64 -20.67 17.91 -20.85
CA LEU A 64 -21.53 16.74 -21.05
C LEU A 64 -22.94 17.07 -21.56
N GLY A 65 -23.29 18.35 -21.66
CA GLY A 65 -24.62 18.78 -22.09
C GLY A 65 -25.74 18.46 -21.11
N LEU A 66 -25.44 18.34 -19.82
CA LEU A 66 -26.45 18.01 -18.81
C LEU A 66 -27.44 19.18 -18.63
N PRO A 67 -28.75 18.94 -18.73
CA PRO A 67 -29.74 20.00 -18.58
C PRO A 67 -29.93 20.44 -17.14
N THR A 68 -29.71 19.53 -16.19
CA THR A 68 -29.85 19.76 -14.75
C THR A 68 -28.67 19.24 -13.98
N VAL A 69 -28.40 19.81 -12.82
CA VAL A 69 -27.31 19.40 -11.92
C VAL A 69 -27.80 19.39 -10.46
N PRO A 70 -27.24 18.52 -9.61
CA PRO A 70 -27.55 18.52 -8.18
C PRO A 70 -26.85 19.69 -7.49
N VAL A 71 -27.62 20.49 -6.77
CA VAL A 71 -27.14 21.69 -6.06
C VAL A 71 -27.56 21.65 -4.58
N ILE A 72 -26.69 22.12 -3.73
CA ILE A 72 -26.98 22.47 -2.33
C ILE A 72 -26.82 23.98 -2.20
N TYR A 73 -27.83 24.65 -1.67
CA TYR A 73 -27.74 26.09 -1.39
C TYR A 73 -27.25 26.30 0.04
N ALA A 74 -26.08 26.93 0.17
CA ALA A 74 -25.52 27.35 1.45
C ALA A 74 -26.18 28.67 1.86
N ARG A 75 -27.27 28.57 2.60
CA ARG A 75 -28.07 29.73 3.03
C ARG A 75 -27.46 30.44 4.23
N ASN A 76 -27.74 31.74 4.36
CA ASN A 76 -27.33 32.58 5.49
C ASN A 76 -25.80 32.78 5.65
N LEU A 77 -25.02 32.65 4.58
CA LEU A 77 -23.63 33.07 4.59
C LEU A 77 -23.51 34.58 4.32
N THR A 78 -22.68 35.25 5.13
CA THR A 78 -22.27 36.62 4.78
C THR A 78 -21.37 36.59 3.54
N PRO A 79 -21.23 37.70 2.79
CA PRO A 79 -20.31 37.79 1.64
C PRO A 79 -18.87 37.40 1.98
N GLU A 80 -18.43 37.74 3.20
CA GLU A 80 -17.11 37.38 3.71
C GLU A 80 -16.99 35.86 3.96
N GLN A 81 -18.00 35.26 4.62
CA GLN A 81 -18.05 33.82 4.83
C GLN A 81 -18.07 33.03 3.52
N ALA A 82 -18.82 33.51 2.51
CA ALA A 82 -18.86 32.91 1.19
C ALA A 82 -17.48 32.94 0.49
N LYS A 83 -16.73 34.04 0.62
CA LYS A 83 -15.33 34.15 0.15
C LYS A 83 -14.41 33.18 0.90
N ALA A 84 -14.47 33.19 2.22
CA ALA A 84 -13.64 32.34 3.06
C ALA A 84 -13.90 30.84 2.76
N TYR A 85 -15.15 30.44 2.61
CA TYR A 85 -15.52 29.06 2.29
C TYR A 85 -14.94 28.62 0.94
N ARG A 86 -15.02 29.45 -0.11
CA ARG A 86 -14.42 29.13 -1.42
C ARG A 86 -12.93 28.83 -1.33
N LEU A 87 -12.20 29.59 -0.52
CA LEU A 87 -10.75 29.40 -0.34
C LEU A 87 -10.45 28.16 0.52
N ALA A 88 -11.18 28.01 1.63
CA ALA A 88 -10.99 26.89 2.56
C ALA A 88 -11.27 25.52 1.92
N ASP A 89 -12.40 25.40 1.19
CA ASP A 89 -12.78 24.15 0.47
C ASP A 89 -11.68 23.69 -0.48
N ASN A 90 -11.04 24.63 -1.19
CA ASN A 90 -9.96 24.31 -2.09
C ASN A 90 -8.64 23.99 -1.35
N LYS A 91 -8.34 24.70 -0.25
CA LYS A 91 -7.05 24.58 0.44
C LYS A 91 -6.93 23.30 1.24
N VAL A 92 -7.98 22.89 1.93
CA VAL A 92 -7.99 21.65 2.74
C VAL A 92 -7.70 20.41 1.90
N GLY A 93 -8.17 20.39 0.65
CA GLY A 93 -7.87 19.26 -0.26
C GLY A 93 -6.40 19.15 -0.69
N GLU A 94 -5.63 20.25 -0.61
CA GLU A 94 -4.20 20.26 -0.98
C GLU A 94 -3.29 19.65 0.09
N ASP A 95 -3.75 19.57 1.33
CA ASP A 95 -2.97 18.99 2.44
C ASP A 95 -3.08 17.45 2.49
N SER A 96 -3.95 16.86 1.67
CA SER A 96 -4.13 15.41 1.58
C SER A 96 -3.10 14.80 0.63
N LEU A 97 -2.40 13.77 1.09
CA LEU A 97 -1.43 13.01 0.30
C LEU A 97 -1.92 11.57 0.08
N TRP A 98 -1.70 11.06 -1.11
CA TRP A 98 -1.94 9.65 -1.40
C TRP A 98 -0.90 8.78 -0.68
N LEU A 99 -1.37 7.77 0.05
CA LEU A 99 -0.51 6.69 0.52
C LEU A 99 -0.32 5.72 -0.65
N ASN A 100 0.74 5.93 -1.43
CA ASN A 100 0.90 5.30 -2.74
C ASN A 100 0.91 3.78 -2.70
N ASP A 101 1.41 3.19 -1.63
CA ASP A 101 1.34 1.76 -1.42
C ASP A 101 -0.11 1.24 -1.29
N LEU A 102 -0.97 2.00 -0.62
CA LEU A 102 -2.40 1.67 -0.50
C LEU A 102 -3.13 1.96 -1.81
N LEU A 103 -2.83 3.12 -2.43
CA LEU A 103 -3.39 3.49 -3.72
C LEU A 103 -3.11 2.44 -4.79
N ALA A 104 -1.86 1.97 -4.89
CA ALA A 104 -1.49 0.92 -5.84
C ALA A 104 -2.26 -0.39 -5.60
N ALA A 105 -2.48 -0.74 -4.32
CA ALA A 105 -3.24 -1.94 -3.97
C ALA A 105 -4.72 -1.83 -4.35
N GLU A 106 -5.35 -0.67 -4.10
CA GLU A 106 -6.74 -0.42 -4.49
C GLU A 106 -6.90 -0.40 -6.01
N MET A 107 -5.93 0.18 -6.74
CA MET A 107 -5.96 0.23 -8.20
C MET A 107 -5.80 -1.15 -8.85
N ASP A 108 -5.05 -2.08 -8.24
CA ASP A 108 -4.87 -3.46 -8.74
C ASP A 108 -6.20 -4.25 -8.77
N ASP A 109 -7.16 -3.91 -7.91
CA ASP A 109 -8.46 -4.57 -7.85
C ASP A 109 -9.53 -3.92 -8.77
N ILE A 110 -9.18 -2.81 -9.43
CA ILE A 110 -10.08 -2.05 -10.29
C ILE A 110 -9.83 -2.43 -11.75
N SER A 111 -10.88 -2.94 -12.43
CA SER A 111 -10.83 -3.26 -13.86
C SER A 111 -11.06 -2.07 -14.79
N LEU A 112 -11.49 -0.93 -14.24
CA LEU A 112 -11.68 0.32 -14.99
C LEU A 112 -10.32 0.94 -15.32
N ASP A 113 -10.23 1.57 -16.49
CA ASP A 113 -9.07 2.37 -16.84
C ASP A 113 -9.01 3.64 -15.99
N MET A 114 -8.19 3.60 -14.94
CA MET A 114 -8.04 4.70 -13.99
C MET A 114 -7.28 5.91 -14.56
N SER A 115 -6.62 5.77 -15.73
CA SER A 115 -5.94 6.88 -16.41
C SER A 115 -6.91 7.99 -16.82
N GLN A 116 -8.18 7.64 -17.09
CA GLN A 116 -9.26 8.59 -17.43
C GLN A 116 -9.52 9.59 -16.29
N PHE A 117 -9.26 9.20 -15.05
CA PHE A 117 -9.44 10.05 -13.88
C PHE A 117 -8.13 10.72 -13.46
N GLY A 118 -7.04 10.47 -14.21
CA GLY A 118 -5.73 11.09 -14.04
C GLY A 118 -4.81 10.36 -13.10
N PHE A 119 -5.11 9.09 -12.80
CA PHE A 119 -4.14 8.21 -12.20
C PHE A 119 -3.18 7.71 -13.29
N GLU A 120 -1.90 7.72 -12.98
CA GLU A 120 -0.87 7.10 -13.80
C GLU A 120 -0.78 5.61 -13.45
N ASP A 121 -0.02 4.83 -14.23
CA ASP A 121 0.21 3.42 -13.91
C ASP A 121 0.69 3.28 -12.44
N PRO A 122 0.06 2.41 -11.63
CA PRO A 122 0.46 2.18 -10.25
C PRO A 122 1.96 1.89 -10.08
N ASN A 123 2.57 1.24 -11.07
CA ASN A 123 4.00 0.98 -11.10
C ASN A 123 4.84 2.24 -11.28
N GLU A 124 4.29 3.30 -11.88
CA GLU A 124 4.97 4.60 -12.00
C GLU A 124 4.90 5.41 -10.69
N TYR A 125 3.83 5.31 -9.91
CA TYR A 125 3.75 5.94 -8.58
C TYR A 125 4.81 5.36 -7.65
N THR A 126 4.99 4.06 -7.65
CA THR A 126 6.05 3.41 -6.86
C THR A 126 7.44 3.79 -7.33
N LYS A 127 7.65 4.02 -8.63
CA LYS A 127 8.93 4.51 -9.18
C LYS A 127 9.20 5.97 -8.83
N ARG A 128 8.20 6.87 -8.88
CA ARG A 128 8.39 8.31 -8.61
C ARG A 128 8.62 8.62 -7.14
N GLU A 129 8.06 7.86 -6.22
CA GLU A 129 8.34 8.03 -4.78
C GLU A 129 9.67 7.42 -4.36
N SER A 130 10.18 6.41 -5.06
CA SER A 130 11.53 5.93 -4.83
C SER A 130 12.59 7.03 -5.07
N TRP A 131 12.23 8.10 -5.80
CA TRP A 131 13.09 9.28 -6.02
C TRP A 131 12.97 10.35 -4.91
N LYS A 132 11.87 10.39 -4.15
CA LYS A 132 11.62 11.40 -3.10
C LYS A 132 11.77 10.87 -1.69
N VAL A 133 11.51 9.60 -1.46
CA VAL A 133 11.93 8.91 -0.25
C VAL A 133 13.40 8.63 -0.43
N SER A 134 14.26 9.19 0.41
CA SER A 134 15.67 8.82 0.47
C SER A 134 15.74 7.30 0.38
N ALA A 135 16.31 6.78 -0.70
CA ALA A 135 16.36 5.35 -0.98
C ALA A 135 16.76 4.65 0.30
N LYS A 136 15.93 3.72 0.77
CA LYS A 136 16.26 2.94 1.97
C LYS A 136 17.55 2.19 1.66
N LEU A 137 18.62 2.64 2.24
CA LEU A 137 19.94 2.07 2.02
C LEU A 137 20.22 1.02 3.08
N CYS A 138 20.96 -0.01 2.70
CA CYS A 138 21.48 -1.02 3.64
C CYS A 138 22.99 -1.13 3.43
N ASP A 139 23.75 -0.93 4.48
CA ASP A 139 25.22 -0.94 4.46
C ASP A 139 25.79 -2.36 4.43
N MET A 140 24.95 -3.38 4.46
CA MET A 140 25.31 -4.80 4.51
C MET A 140 26.22 -5.18 5.68
N LYS A 141 26.33 -4.32 6.70
CA LYS A 141 26.97 -4.67 7.96
C LYS A 141 26.02 -5.48 8.82
N GLN A 142 26.48 -6.63 9.26
CA GLN A 142 25.70 -7.51 10.09
C GLN A 142 25.48 -6.90 11.48
N HIS A 143 24.22 -6.75 11.86
CA HIS A 143 23.76 -6.34 13.18
C HIS A 143 22.64 -7.26 13.65
N ILE A 144 23.01 -8.38 14.27
CA ILE A 144 22.02 -9.32 14.80
C ILE A 144 21.30 -8.66 15.97
N THR A 145 19.99 -8.45 15.84
CA THR A 145 19.17 -7.91 16.92
C THR A 145 17.84 -8.65 17.03
N THR A 146 17.47 -9.03 18.25
CA THR A 146 16.15 -9.56 18.54
C THR A 146 15.25 -8.47 19.09
N ARG A 147 14.03 -8.39 18.61
CA ARG A 147 13.04 -7.38 18.98
C ARG A 147 11.66 -7.99 19.10
N GLU A 148 10.80 -7.27 19.80
CA GLU A 148 9.37 -7.56 19.84
C GLU A 148 8.61 -6.58 18.95
N LYS A 149 7.62 -7.09 18.23
CA LYS A 149 6.66 -6.29 17.46
C LYS A 149 5.30 -6.97 17.47
N THR A 150 4.28 -6.24 17.89
CA THR A 150 2.87 -6.69 17.84
C THR A 150 2.65 -8.12 18.37
N GLY A 151 3.30 -8.47 19.49
CA GLY A 151 3.10 -9.74 20.20
C GLY A 151 3.92 -10.92 19.68
N PHE A 152 4.98 -10.69 18.92
CA PHE A 152 5.94 -11.74 18.57
C PHE A 152 7.38 -11.21 18.56
N PHE A 153 8.32 -12.11 18.91
CA PHE A 153 9.75 -11.82 18.79
C PHE A 153 10.27 -12.20 17.41
N TYR A 154 11.19 -11.43 16.89
CA TYR A 154 11.89 -11.71 15.63
C TYR A 154 13.33 -11.25 15.70
N THR A 155 14.19 -11.93 14.96
CA THR A 155 15.61 -11.57 14.84
C THR A 155 15.90 -11.02 13.46
N THR A 156 16.74 -9.97 13.37
CA THR A 156 17.18 -9.39 12.11
C THR A 156 18.69 -9.35 12.00
N PHE A 157 19.22 -9.47 10.77
CA PHE A 157 20.66 -9.45 10.50
C PHE A 157 21.15 -8.08 10.08
N PHE A 158 20.35 -7.34 9.32
CA PHE A 158 20.68 -6.05 8.74
C PHE A 158 19.63 -5.02 9.11
N ALA A 159 19.97 -3.73 8.90
CA ALA A 159 19.06 -2.64 9.09
C ALA A 159 19.19 -1.63 7.93
N THR A 160 18.08 -0.97 7.59
CA THR A 160 18.15 0.19 6.71
C THR A 160 18.75 1.38 7.45
N GLY A 161 19.46 2.24 6.74
CA GLY A 161 20.14 3.40 7.31
C GLY A 161 20.40 4.48 6.26
N LYS A 162 21.37 5.35 6.56
CA LYS A 162 21.72 6.50 5.71
C LYS A 162 22.78 6.18 4.66
N MET A 163 23.40 5.01 4.70
CA MET A 163 24.50 4.60 3.82
C MET A 163 24.31 3.18 3.34
N GLY A 164 24.97 2.85 2.22
CA GLY A 164 24.96 1.52 1.62
C GLY A 164 24.30 1.47 0.25
N ARG A 165 23.87 0.28 -0.16
CA ARG A 165 23.15 0.05 -1.43
C ARG A 165 21.65 0.25 -1.24
N PRO A 166 20.93 0.73 -2.29
CA PRO A 166 19.47 0.76 -2.29
C PRO A 166 18.89 -0.64 -2.02
N LEU A 167 17.90 -0.71 -1.15
CA LEU A 167 17.27 -1.97 -0.77
C LEU A 167 16.64 -2.69 -1.97
N GLU A 168 16.05 -1.94 -2.89
CA GLU A 168 15.45 -2.50 -4.12
C GLU A 168 16.50 -3.15 -5.04
N GLU A 169 17.68 -2.55 -5.15
CA GLU A 169 18.79 -3.14 -5.90
C GLU A 169 19.30 -4.43 -5.24
N ILE A 170 19.40 -4.44 -3.90
CA ILE A 170 19.82 -5.65 -3.16
C ILE A 170 18.79 -6.77 -3.39
N LYS A 171 17.51 -6.47 -3.31
CA LYS A 171 16.43 -7.45 -3.49
C LYS A 171 16.28 -7.94 -4.93
N ALA A 172 16.76 -7.18 -5.90
CA ALA A 172 16.78 -7.57 -7.31
C ALA A 172 18.07 -8.29 -7.75
N ASP A 173 19.10 -8.32 -6.91
CA ASP A 173 20.42 -8.86 -7.23
C ASP A 173 20.53 -10.33 -6.81
N PRO A 174 20.58 -11.29 -7.76
CA PRO A 174 20.78 -12.71 -7.44
C PRO A 174 22.09 -12.99 -6.66
N ASN A 175 23.12 -12.16 -6.84
CA ASN A 175 24.39 -12.33 -6.13
C ASN A 175 24.28 -11.96 -4.64
N ALA A 176 23.27 -11.15 -4.27
CA ALA A 176 23.01 -10.83 -2.88
C ALA A 176 22.38 -12.01 -2.11
N VAL A 177 21.76 -12.98 -2.76
CA VAL A 177 21.11 -14.12 -2.11
C VAL A 177 22.08 -14.89 -1.21
N ARG A 178 23.26 -15.23 -1.73
CA ARG A 178 24.23 -16.06 -1.01
C ARG A 178 24.68 -15.48 0.32
N PRO A 179 25.11 -14.21 0.44
CA PRO A 179 25.47 -13.61 1.73
C PRO A 179 24.33 -13.67 2.75
N PHE A 180 23.07 -13.44 2.32
CA PHE A 180 21.94 -13.51 3.23
C PHE A 180 21.64 -14.94 3.68
N ALA A 181 21.72 -15.92 2.77
CA ALA A 181 21.52 -17.32 3.11
C ALA A 181 22.57 -17.86 4.08
N LEU A 182 23.84 -17.52 3.88
CA LEU A 182 24.93 -17.90 4.79
C LEU A 182 24.75 -17.27 6.18
N ASN A 183 24.33 -16.00 6.26
CA ASN A 183 24.01 -15.37 7.54
C ASN A 183 22.84 -16.05 8.26
N LEU A 184 21.81 -16.45 7.50
CA LEU A 184 20.66 -17.19 8.06
C LEU A 184 21.12 -18.55 8.58
N ALA A 185 21.90 -19.31 7.80
CA ALA A 185 22.40 -20.61 8.19
C ALA A 185 23.28 -20.55 9.44
N ASP A 186 24.29 -19.70 9.46
CA ASP A 186 25.18 -19.51 10.61
C ASP A 186 24.42 -19.11 11.89
N TYR A 187 23.42 -18.23 11.75
CA TYR A 187 22.59 -17.83 12.88
C TYR A 187 21.74 -18.99 13.42
N LEU A 188 21.13 -19.77 12.54
CA LEU A 188 20.28 -20.91 12.93
C LEU A 188 21.12 -22.03 13.58
N GLU A 189 22.28 -22.34 13.03
CA GLU A 189 23.20 -23.31 13.61
C GLU A 189 23.66 -22.92 15.02
N ARG A 190 24.03 -21.65 15.21
CA ARG A 190 24.43 -21.14 16.54
C ARG A 190 23.29 -21.08 17.55
N SER A 191 22.07 -20.77 17.06
CA SER A 191 20.91 -20.58 17.95
C SER A 191 20.23 -21.88 18.33
N LEU A 192 20.19 -22.87 17.45
CA LEU A 192 19.47 -24.11 17.60
C LEU A 192 20.39 -25.33 17.82
N GLY A 193 21.67 -25.24 17.42
CA GLY A 193 22.66 -26.30 17.62
C GLY A 193 22.18 -27.66 17.10
N ASP A 194 22.42 -28.69 17.90
CA ASP A 194 22.06 -30.08 17.57
C ASP A 194 20.55 -30.30 17.40
N ASN A 195 19.70 -29.37 17.84
CA ASN A 195 18.26 -29.44 17.64
C ASN A 195 17.87 -29.07 16.18
N LEU A 196 18.75 -28.43 15.41
CA LEU A 196 18.51 -28.07 14.02
C LEU A 196 18.68 -29.34 13.16
N SER A 197 17.60 -30.01 12.85
CA SER A 197 17.61 -31.21 12.01
C SER A 197 16.39 -31.24 11.08
N ARG A 198 16.54 -31.94 9.95
CA ARG A 198 15.50 -32.07 8.91
C ARG A 198 14.21 -32.74 9.38
N ASN A 199 14.24 -33.49 10.48
CA ASN A 199 13.06 -34.15 11.04
C ASN A 199 12.37 -33.28 12.11
N ASN A 200 13.00 -32.19 12.53
CA ASN A 200 12.53 -31.34 13.62
C ASN A 200 12.19 -29.93 13.15
N TRP A 201 12.85 -29.43 12.11
CA TRP A 201 12.69 -28.07 11.61
C TRP A 201 12.47 -28.02 10.11
N CYS A 202 11.64 -27.08 9.66
CA CYS A 202 11.58 -26.64 8.29
C CYS A 202 11.67 -25.12 8.20
N ILE A 203 11.95 -24.62 6.98
CA ILE A 203 11.90 -23.19 6.67
C ILE A 203 10.64 -22.95 5.84
N CYS A 204 9.96 -21.84 6.07
CA CYS A 204 8.97 -21.30 5.18
C CYS A 204 9.11 -19.76 5.05
N THR A 205 8.60 -19.21 3.97
CA THR A 205 8.52 -17.76 3.78
C THR A 205 7.12 -17.25 4.07
N THR A 206 7.02 -15.93 4.29
CA THR A 206 5.74 -15.24 4.19
C THR A 206 5.18 -15.35 2.77
N PRO A 207 3.84 -15.36 2.59
CA PRO A 207 3.24 -15.52 1.28
C PRO A 207 3.59 -14.38 0.32
N ARG A 208 3.83 -14.73 -0.94
CA ARG A 208 4.02 -13.76 -2.01
C ARG A 208 2.72 -12.99 -2.26
N ARG A 209 2.78 -11.68 -2.29
CA ARG A 209 1.60 -10.83 -2.47
C ARG A 209 1.50 -10.17 -3.84
N ARG A 210 2.61 -9.84 -4.48
CA ARG A 210 2.65 -9.05 -5.72
C ARG A 210 3.12 -9.83 -6.94
N HIS A 211 4.17 -10.61 -6.81
CA HIS A 211 4.76 -11.35 -7.92
C HIS A 211 4.67 -12.84 -7.65
N LEU A 212 3.63 -13.46 -8.17
CA LEU A 212 3.39 -14.91 -8.00
C LEU A 212 4.41 -15.74 -8.79
N THR A 213 5.07 -15.14 -9.79
CA THR A 213 6.07 -15.80 -10.64
C THR A 213 7.35 -14.97 -10.72
N GLY A 214 8.48 -15.63 -10.99
CA GLY A 214 9.78 -14.98 -11.16
C GLY A 214 10.63 -14.93 -9.87
N PHE A 215 11.72 -14.17 -9.93
CA PHE A 215 12.69 -14.04 -8.85
C PHE A 215 12.05 -13.42 -7.60
N HIS A 216 12.17 -14.11 -6.46
CA HIS A 216 11.69 -13.63 -5.16
C HIS A 216 12.79 -13.80 -4.13
N PHE A 217 13.31 -12.69 -3.63
CA PHE A 217 14.53 -12.64 -2.83
C PHE A 217 14.46 -13.53 -1.58
N ALA A 218 13.37 -13.45 -0.79
CA ALA A 218 13.19 -14.29 0.38
C ALA A 218 13.16 -15.79 0.04
N THR A 219 12.47 -16.17 -1.04
CA THR A 219 12.41 -17.57 -1.51
C THR A 219 13.79 -18.07 -1.91
N GLU A 220 14.55 -17.30 -2.66
CA GLU A 220 15.90 -17.74 -3.10
C GLU A 220 16.89 -17.85 -1.92
N ILE A 221 16.76 -16.96 -0.92
CA ILE A 221 17.53 -17.09 0.33
C ILE A 221 17.18 -18.40 1.04
N CYS A 222 15.88 -18.75 1.16
CA CYS A 222 15.47 -19.97 1.84
C CYS A 222 15.88 -21.25 1.08
N LYS A 223 15.79 -21.26 -0.25
CA LYS A 223 16.31 -22.39 -1.08
C LYS A 223 17.80 -22.59 -0.83
N ARG A 224 18.55 -21.50 -0.83
CA ARG A 224 20.00 -21.60 -0.56
C ARG A 224 20.30 -22.03 0.88
N ALA A 225 19.51 -21.57 1.86
CA ALA A 225 19.62 -22.02 3.25
C ALA A 225 19.28 -23.49 3.43
N GLU A 226 18.29 -24.03 2.67
CA GLU A 226 18.00 -25.47 2.61
C GLU A 226 19.21 -26.27 2.17
N GLU A 227 19.91 -25.82 1.11
CA GLU A 227 21.13 -26.46 0.62
C GLU A 227 22.26 -26.47 1.66
N GLU A 228 22.45 -25.37 2.40
CA GLU A 228 23.50 -25.21 3.42
C GLU A 228 23.19 -26.03 4.70
N LEU A 229 21.92 -26.02 5.14
CA LEU A 229 21.52 -26.59 6.43
C LEU A 229 20.97 -28.04 6.34
N GLY A 230 20.55 -28.46 5.15
CA GLY A 230 19.91 -29.77 4.95
C GLY A 230 18.53 -29.91 5.59
N ILE A 231 17.90 -28.80 5.97
CA ILE A 231 16.50 -28.78 6.47
C ILE A 231 15.55 -28.38 5.36
N PRO A 232 14.31 -28.95 5.28
CA PRO A 232 13.42 -28.70 4.14
C PRO A 232 12.91 -27.26 4.11
N PHE A 233 12.76 -26.74 2.90
CA PHE A 233 12.10 -25.46 2.62
C PHE A 233 10.76 -25.68 1.93
N TYR A 234 9.72 -25.03 2.45
CA TYR A 234 8.36 -25.05 1.90
C TYR A 234 7.92 -23.65 1.48
N GLU A 235 7.78 -23.41 0.17
CA GLU A 235 7.49 -22.10 -0.37
C GLU A 235 6.03 -21.66 -0.11
N ASP A 236 5.07 -22.58 -0.27
CA ASP A 236 3.63 -22.27 -0.31
C ASP A 236 2.89 -22.80 0.93
N VAL A 237 3.46 -22.55 2.12
CA VAL A 237 2.83 -22.93 3.38
C VAL A 237 1.57 -22.11 3.64
N VAL A 238 1.65 -20.82 3.44
CA VAL A 238 0.52 -19.89 3.55
C VAL A 238 0.34 -19.14 2.24
N LEU A 239 -0.89 -19.01 1.80
CA LEU A 239 -1.27 -18.22 0.62
C LEU A 239 -2.14 -17.03 1.01
N THR A 240 -2.11 -15.99 0.19
CA THR A 240 -3.06 -14.87 0.26
C THR A 240 -4.29 -15.20 -0.56
N LYS A 241 -5.49 -15.08 0.04
CA LYS A 241 -6.77 -15.22 -0.67
C LYS A 241 -7.11 -13.98 -1.48
N ASN A 242 -6.70 -12.81 -1.00
CA ASN A 242 -6.92 -11.54 -1.65
C ASN A 242 -5.62 -10.73 -1.74
N ARG A 243 -5.61 -9.69 -2.57
CA ARG A 243 -4.47 -8.78 -2.72
C ARG A 243 -4.55 -7.55 -1.81
N SER A 244 -5.59 -7.46 -0.95
CA SER A 244 -5.80 -6.32 -0.06
C SER A 244 -4.61 -6.13 0.89
N ARG A 245 -4.17 -4.88 1.05
CA ARG A 245 -3.14 -4.51 2.03
C ARG A 245 -3.74 -4.09 3.36
N ILE A 246 -4.99 -3.64 3.35
CA ILE A 246 -5.71 -3.15 4.53
C ILE A 246 -6.24 -4.33 5.31
N GLU A 247 -6.90 -5.25 4.63
CA GLU A 247 -7.48 -6.47 5.20
C GLU A 247 -7.01 -7.71 4.43
N PRO A 248 -5.73 -8.08 4.55
CA PRO A 248 -5.22 -9.25 3.87
C PRO A 248 -5.78 -10.52 4.50
N GLU A 249 -6.38 -11.35 3.67
CA GLU A 249 -6.82 -12.68 4.08
C GLU A 249 -5.77 -13.73 3.74
N PHE A 250 -5.42 -14.53 4.73
CA PHE A 250 -4.45 -15.60 4.60
C PHE A 250 -5.08 -16.97 4.85
N VAL A 251 -4.58 -17.98 4.15
CA VAL A 251 -5.01 -19.35 4.33
C VAL A 251 -3.78 -20.27 4.41
N LEU A 252 -3.83 -21.23 5.31
CA LEU A 252 -2.86 -22.31 5.33
C LEU A 252 -3.14 -23.23 4.13
N ASN A 253 -2.17 -23.34 3.23
CA ASN A 253 -2.25 -24.19 2.04
C ASN A 253 -1.55 -25.54 2.24
N ARG A 254 -0.44 -25.51 2.94
CA ARG A 254 0.35 -26.69 3.28
C ARG A 254 0.66 -26.70 4.78
N ASP A 255 0.35 -27.80 5.43
CA ASP A 255 0.72 -28.02 6.83
C ASP A 255 2.10 -28.71 6.87
N PRO A 256 3.16 -28.08 7.39
CA PRO A 256 4.47 -28.72 7.50
C PRO A 256 4.40 -29.99 8.36
N VAL A 257 5.23 -30.97 8.00
CA VAL A 257 5.33 -32.22 8.79
C VAL A 257 6.17 -32.00 10.06
N GLU A 258 7.12 -31.09 9.97
CA GLU A 258 8.04 -30.78 11.06
C GLU A 258 7.34 -29.99 12.17
N PRO A 259 7.59 -30.30 13.46
CA PRO A 259 6.92 -29.63 14.57
C PRO A 259 7.36 -28.16 14.73
N ASN A 260 8.51 -27.78 14.22
CA ASN A 260 9.07 -26.45 14.37
C ASN A 260 9.30 -25.79 12.99
N VAL A 261 8.90 -24.55 12.87
CA VAL A 261 8.95 -23.77 11.63
C VAL A 261 9.80 -22.50 11.80
N ILE A 262 10.80 -22.34 10.95
CA ILE A 262 11.52 -21.09 10.79
C ILE A 262 10.76 -20.27 9.76
N LEU A 263 10.06 -19.23 10.22
CA LEU A 263 9.35 -18.29 9.36
C LEU A 263 10.30 -17.15 8.97
N PHE A 264 10.67 -17.11 7.70
CA PHE A 264 11.61 -16.12 7.15
C PHE A 264 10.90 -15.08 6.29
N ASP A 265 11.32 -13.81 6.42
CA ASP A 265 10.93 -12.72 5.54
C ASP A 265 12.16 -11.84 5.18
N ASP A 266 12.13 -11.18 4.03
CA ASP A 266 13.25 -10.35 3.61
C ASP A 266 13.29 -8.99 4.32
N ILE A 267 12.12 -8.42 4.62
CA ILE A 267 12.00 -7.13 5.31
C ILE A 267 10.76 -7.05 6.19
N ILE A 268 10.91 -6.53 7.39
CA ILE A 268 9.76 -6.21 8.24
C ILE A 268 9.40 -4.73 8.19
N THR A 269 8.15 -4.45 7.84
CA THR A 269 7.53 -3.13 7.88
C THR A 269 6.46 -3.07 8.98
N THR A 270 5.22 -3.34 8.65
CA THR A 270 4.11 -3.42 9.64
C THR A 270 4.13 -4.72 10.46
N GLY A 271 4.64 -5.80 9.88
CA GLY A 271 4.66 -7.13 10.47
C GLY A 271 3.33 -7.90 10.39
N ILE A 272 2.31 -7.36 9.71
CA ILE A 272 0.98 -7.99 9.59
C ILE A 272 1.11 -9.38 8.94
N THR A 273 1.82 -9.47 7.82
CA THR A 273 1.98 -10.74 7.08
C THR A 273 2.66 -11.80 7.95
N ILE A 274 3.74 -11.44 8.63
CA ILE A 274 4.44 -12.34 9.56
C ILE A 274 3.53 -12.78 10.70
N ARG A 275 2.80 -11.84 11.32
CA ARG A 275 1.89 -12.13 12.43
C ARG A 275 0.81 -13.12 12.02
N GLU A 276 0.15 -12.90 10.89
CA GLU A 276 -0.94 -13.77 10.43
C GLU A 276 -0.42 -15.14 9.97
N THR A 277 0.71 -15.19 9.25
CA THR A 277 1.36 -16.47 8.90
C THR A 277 1.72 -17.25 10.16
N ARG A 278 2.34 -16.58 11.14
CA ARG A 278 2.68 -17.19 12.44
C ARG A 278 1.44 -17.69 13.18
N ARG A 279 0.35 -16.93 13.20
CA ARG A 279 -0.92 -17.32 13.84
C ARG A 279 -1.46 -18.62 13.26
N LEU A 280 -1.52 -18.74 11.94
CA LEU A 280 -2.00 -19.94 11.25
C LEU A 280 -1.16 -21.18 11.57
N LEU A 281 0.16 -21.03 11.66
CA LEU A 281 1.07 -22.12 12.03
C LEU A 281 0.92 -22.52 13.51
N LEU A 282 0.79 -21.55 14.42
CA LEU A 282 0.55 -21.81 15.83
C LEU A 282 -0.79 -22.54 16.09
N GLU A 283 -1.84 -22.22 15.34
CA GLU A 283 -3.15 -22.89 15.41
C GLU A 283 -3.07 -24.37 15.00
N LYS A 284 -2.05 -24.75 14.23
CA LYS A 284 -1.74 -26.14 13.89
C LYS A 284 -0.83 -26.84 14.91
N GLY A 285 -0.38 -26.13 15.91
CA GLY A 285 0.48 -26.67 16.97
C GLY A 285 1.97 -26.56 16.70
N HIS A 286 2.39 -25.87 15.63
CA HIS A 286 3.81 -25.66 15.36
C HIS A 286 4.45 -24.65 16.33
N THR A 287 5.72 -24.85 16.65
CA THR A 287 6.58 -23.80 17.22
C THR A 287 7.12 -22.95 16.08
N VAL A 288 6.98 -21.62 16.17
CA VAL A 288 7.39 -20.72 15.09
C VAL A 288 8.50 -19.78 15.53
N PHE A 289 9.65 -19.90 14.88
CA PHE A 289 10.82 -19.06 15.07
C PHE A 289 10.92 -18.05 13.93
N VAL A 290 10.78 -16.75 14.23
CA VAL A 290 10.70 -15.70 13.21
C VAL A 290 12.05 -15.07 12.98
N VAL A 291 12.49 -15.09 11.73
CA VAL A 291 13.74 -14.45 11.27
C VAL A 291 13.43 -13.51 10.09
N VAL A 292 14.00 -12.33 10.12
CA VAL A 292 13.84 -11.33 9.07
C VAL A 292 15.22 -10.85 8.62
N ALA A 293 15.46 -10.80 7.32
CA ALA A 293 16.78 -10.40 6.84
C ALA A 293 17.10 -8.94 7.20
N ILE A 294 16.20 -8.01 6.90
CA ILE A 294 16.43 -6.58 7.01
C ILE A 294 15.35 -5.91 7.85
N ARG A 295 15.76 -5.13 8.84
CA ARG A 295 14.89 -4.27 9.60
C ARG A 295 14.75 -2.90 8.92
N ASN A 296 13.54 -2.47 8.70
CA ASN A 296 13.23 -1.10 8.34
C ASN A 296 13.32 -0.21 9.60
N GLN A 297 14.20 0.82 9.55
CA GLN A 297 14.34 1.81 10.63
C GLN A 297 13.44 3.01 10.38
#